data_1904a8063217d24466837c8442320306
#
_entry.id   1904a8063217d24466837c8442320306
#
_cell.length_a   1.000
_cell.length_b   1.000
_cell.length_c   1.000
_cell.angle_alpha   90.00
_cell.angle_beta   90.00
_cell.angle_gamma   90.00
#
_symmetry.space_group_name_H-M   'P 1'
#
loop_
_entity.id
_entity.type
_entity.pdbx_description
1 polymer ?
#
loop_
_entity_poly.entity_id
_entity_poly.type
_entity_poly.pdbx_seq_one_letter_code
_entity_poly.pdbx_strand_id
1 'polypeptide(L)'
;MIKTAVAPTNIAFIKYWGRKDEVLRLPTNGSISMNLSGLSTTTTVEFDKKYHKNEVTINGVNNEKESLRVIKHLDRIRNLAHISEKAKVVSHNNFPSATGLSSSASGFAALTVAGCAAAGLALNTKELSILARQGSGSACRSIPDGFVEWVDGDTSDTSYAESIFPSDYWDIADIVVVVSDEKKDVLSSEGQQLVGTSPFMSTRLNLISEKIIQCKKYIQEKDFKSFGELVESEALELHAIMFTSQPSLIYWLPATVRVMKLVKKWRNEGFLVYFTVNT
;
A
#
# COMPACT_ATOMS: atom_id res chain seq x y z
N MET A 1 20.85 -18.69 2.27
CA MET A 1 20.19 -18.74 3.63
C MET A 1 18.68 -18.61 3.43
N ILE A 2 17.87 -19.20 4.32
CA ILE A 2 16.40 -19.13 4.29
C ILE A 2 15.87 -18.23 5.43
N LYS A 3 14.93 -17.34 5.12
CA LYS A 3 14.26 -16.45 6.09
C LYS A 3 12.79 -16.26 5.73
N THR A 4 11.97 -16.06 6.76
CA THR A 4 10.53 -15.80 6.64
C THR A 4 10.19 -14.49 7.35
N ALA A 5 9.31 -13.70 6.74
CA ALA A 5 8.76 -12.50 7.33
C ALA A 5 7.24 -12.44 7.13
N VAL A 6 6.58 -11.78 8.05
CA VAL A 6 5.15 -11.45 7.98
C VAL A 6 5.03 -9.93 7.92
N ALA A 7 4.21 -9.43 7.02
CA ALA A 7 3.89 -8.00 6.95
C ALA A 7 2.38 -7.78 6.85
N PRO A 8 1.82 -6.80 7.58
CA PRO A 8 0.41 -6.47 7.50
C PRO A 8 0.09 -5.77 6.17
N THR A 9 -1.14 -5.85 5.70
CA THR A 9 -1.64 -4.88 4.73
C THR A 9 -1.94 -3.56 5.44
N ASN A 10 -2.14 -2.49 4.68
CA ASN A 10 -2.46 -1.17 5.23
C ASN A 10 -3.63 -0.53 4.50
N ILE A 11 -4.42 0.27 5.24
CA ILE A 11 -5.49 1.10 4.70
C ILE A 11 -5.08 2.58 4.78
N ALA A 12 -5.08 3.26 3.65
CA ALA A 12 -4.72 4.68 3.61
C ALA A 12 -5.90 5.57 3.94
N PHE A 13 -5.66 6.58 4.77
CA PHE A 13 -6.55 7.68 5.14
C PHE A 13 -6.30 8.88 4.24
N ILE A 14 -5.03 9.32 4.14
CA ILE A 14 -4.58 10.24 3.10
C ILE A 14 -4.00 9.38 1.97
N LYS A 15 -4.58 9.50 0.80
CA LYS A 15 -4.36 8.58 -0.32
C LYS A 15 -3.09 8.89 -1.10
N TYR A 16 -2.38 7.83 -1.48
CA TYR A 16 -1.28 7.87 -2.44
C TYR A 16 -1.82 7.62 -3.85
N TRP A 17 -1.62 8.59 -4.74
CA TRP A 17 -1.95 8.45 -6.16
C TRP A 17 -1.06 9.34 -7.00
N GLY A 18 -0.38 8.74 -7.98
CA GLY A 18 0.60 9.41 -8.83
C GLY A 18 2.04 9.28 -8.34
N ARG A 19 2.95 9.32 -9.30
CA ARG A 19 4.39 9.24 -9.09
C ARG A 19 5.09 10.37 -9.83
N LYS A 20 6.07 10.98 -9.19
CA LYS A 20 7.01 11.92 -9.82
C LYS A 20 8.26 11.23 -10.35
N ASP A 21 8.52 9.98 -9.92
CA ASP A 21 9.56 9.10 -10.45
C ASP A 21 9.06 7.65 -10.48
N GLU A 22 9.05 7.03 -11.66
CA GLU A 22 8.54 5.66 -11.86
C GLU A 22 9.54 4.59 -11.42
N VAL A 23 10.84 4.85 -11.51
CA VAL A 23 11.90 3.88 -11.17
C VAL A 23 12.05 3.77 -9.66
N LEU A 24 12.18 4.92 -9.00
CA LEU A 24 12.29 5.05 -7.55
C LEU A 24 10.92 5.02 -6.86
N ARG A 25 9.84 5.11 -7.62
CA ARG A 25 8.44 5.19 -7.14
C ARG A 25 8.25 6.32 -6.14
N LEU A 26 8.86 7.49 -6.40
CA LEU A 26 8.64 8.68 -5.60
C LEU A 26 7.20 9.16 -5.78
N PRO A 27 6.44 9.37 -4.73
CA PRO A 27 5.03 9.75 -4.82
C PRO A 27 4.90 11.24 -5.15
N THR A 28 3.79 11.63 -5.76
CA THR A 28 3.45 13.05 -5.96
C THR A 28 3.07 13.76 -4.67
N ASN A 29 2.65 13.00 -3.66
CA ASN A 29 2.24 13.50 -2.34
C ASN A 29 2.49 12.47 -1.24
N GLY A 30 2.70 12.94 -0.03
CA GLY A 30 2.74 12.12 1.17
C GLY A 30 1.39 11.43 1.44
N SER A 31 1.39 10.42 2.29
CA SER A 31 0.19 9.65 2.61
C SER A 31 0.23 9.10 4.03
N ILE A 32 -0.94 8.91 4.64
CA ILE A 32 -1.08 8.34 5.98
C ILE A 32 -1.97 7.09 5.91
N SER A 33 -1.60 6.07 6.66
CA SER A 33 -2.33 4.79 6.75
C SER A 33 -2.27 4.22 8.15
N MET A 34 -3.10 3.21 8.44
CA MET A 34 -2.87 2.27 9.54
C MET A 34 -2.63 0.87 9.00
N ASN A 35 -1.90 0.07 9.75
CA ASN A 35 -1.70 -1.34 9.48
C ASN A 35 -2.89 -2.15 10.02
N LEU A 36 -3.30 -3.18 9.27
CA LEU A 36 -4.44 -4.04 9.60
C LEU A 36 -3.94 -5.33 10.25
N SER A 37 -4.24 -5.53 11.53
CA SER A 37 -3.75 -6.68 12.31
C SER A 37 -4.26 -8.04 11.81
N GLY A 38 -5.46 -8.08 11.23
CA GLY A 38 -6.09 -9.32 10.76
C GLY A 38 -5.68 -9.76 9.35
N LEU A 39 -5.04 -8.89 8.56
CA LEU A 39 -4.75 -9.12 7.14
C LEU A 39 -3.24 -8.99 6.87
N SER A 40 -2.59 -10.11 6.53
CA SER A 40 -1.13 -10.16 6.37
C SER A 40 -0.68 -11.06 5.24
N THR A 41 0.56 -10.85 4.80
CA THR A 41 1.29 -11.73 3.88
C THR A 41 2.49 -12.32 4.60
N THR A 42 2.63 -13.63 4.52
CA THR A 42 3.82 -14.36 4.95
C THR A 42 4.66 -14.69 3.73
N THR A 43 5.94 -14.29 3.72
CA THR A 43 6.85 -14.58 2.61
C THR A 43 8.12 -15.23 3.13
N THR A 44 8.50 -16.35 2.51
CA THR A 44 9.79 -17.03 2.74
C THR A 44 10.68 -16.84 1.52
N VAL A 45 11.93 -16.48 1.75
CA VAL A 45 12.96 -16.32 0.72
C VAL A 45 14.16 -17.19 1.07
N GLU A 46 14.63 -17.97 0.11
CA GLU A 46 15.87 -18.76 0.21
C GLU A 46 16.77 -18.41 -0.97
N PHE A 47 17.98 -17.87 -0.70
CA PHE A 47 19.06 -17.77 -1.68
C PHE A 47 20.00 -18.96 -1.54
N ASP A 48 20.20 -19.71 -2.63
CA ASP A 48 21.06 -20.90 -2.63
C ASP A 48 21.62 -21.18 -4.03
N LYS A 49 22.86 -21.66 -4.09
CA LYS A 49 23.55 -22.08 -5.34
C LYS A 49 22.88 -23.28 -6.01
N LYS A 50 22.10 -24.08 -5.28
CA LYS A 50 21.32 -25.20 -5.84
C LYS A 50 20.27 -24.77 -6.85
N TYR A 51 19.82 -23.50 -6.79
CA TYR A 51 18.80 -22.99 -7.72
C TYR A 51 19.45 -22.48 -9.00
N HIS A 52 19.09 -23.06 -10.13
CA HIS A 52 19.56 -22.62 -11.47
C HIS A 52 18.76 -21.42 -12.00
N LYS A 53 17.52 -21.25 -11.51
CA LYS A 53 16.62 -20.14 -11.82
C LYS A 53 15.87 -19.68 -10.56
N ASN A 54 15.27 -18.48 -10.62
CA ASN A 54 14.37 -18.06 -9.56
C ASN A 54 13.05 -18.85 -9.63
N GLU A 55 12.57 -19.30 -8.49
CA GLU A 55 11.29 -20.00 -8.33
C GLU A 55 10.38 -19.12 -7.46
N VAL A 56 9.20 -18.75 -7.96
CA VAL A 56 8.27 -17.87 -7.24
C VAL A 56 6.91 -18.51 -7.22
N THR A 57 6.36 -18.70 -6.02
CA THR A 57 5.01 -19.22 -5.79
C THR A 57 4.25 -18.23 -4.90
N ILE A 58 3.09 -17.77 -5.35
CA ILE A 58 2.22 -16.87 -4.59
C ILE A 58 0.86 -17.53 -4.45
N ASN A 59 0.41 -17.77 -3.22
CA ASN A 59 -0.84 -18.49 -2.90
C ASN A 59 -0.97 -19.84 -3.62
N GLY A 60 0.13 -20.58 -3.73
CA GLY A 60 0.18 -21.87 -4.41
C GLY A 60 0.22 -21.80 -5.94
N VAL A 61 0.21 -20.61 -6.54
CA VAL A 61 0.18 -20.41 -7.99
C VAL A 61 1.47 -19.78 -8.49
N ASN A 62 1.91 -20.22 -9.67
CA ASN A 62 3.06 -19.67 -10.39
C ASN A 62 2.53 -18.75 -11.50
N ASN A 63 2.52 -17.43 -11.28
CA ASN A 63 2.07 -16.42 -12.24
C ASN A 63 3.30 -15.68 -12.81
N GLU A 64 3.49 -15.71 -14.11
CA GLU A 64 4.67 -15.13 -14.77
C GLU A 64 4.80 -13.61 -14.52
N LYS A 65 3.72 -12.84 -14.69
CA LYS A 65 3.72 -11.38 -14.51
C LYS A 65 4.10 -10.98 -13.08
N GLU A 66 3.55 -11.68 -12.08
CA GLU A 66 3.87 -11.42 -10.67
C GLU A 66 5.28 -11.91 -10.32
N SER A 67 5.70 -13.06 -10.88
CA SER A 67 7.05 -13.59 -10.70
C SER A 67 8.13 -12.63 -11.21
N LEU A 68 7.92 -12.01 -12.37
CA LEU A 68 8.84 -11.00 -12.90
C LEU A 68 8.99 -9.78 -11.98
N ARG A 69 7.90 -9.33 -11.35
CA ARG A 69 7.93 -8.23 -10.37
C ARG A 69 8.76 -8.61 -9.13
N VAL A 70 8.53 -9.82 -8.61
CA VAL A 70 9.28 -10.37 -7.46
C VAL A 70 10.76 -10.48 -7.81
N ILE A 71 11.11 -11.06 -8.96
CA ILE A 71 12.49 -11.24 -9.41
C ILE A 71 13.20 -9.89 -9.54
N LYS A 72 12.57 -8.90 -10.16
CA LYS A 72 13.11 -7.53 -10.26
C LYS A 72 13.41 -6.92 -8.89
N HIS A 73 12.58 -7.21 -7.89
CA HIS A 73 12.80 -6.74 -6.52
C HIS A 73 13.95 -7.50 -5.84
N LEU A 74 14.03 -8.82 -6.03
CA LEU A 74 15.16 -9.62 -5.55
C LEU A 74 16.50 -9.18 -6.17
N ASP A 75 16.51 -8.73 -7.44
CA ASP A 75 17.72 -8.20 -8.09
C ASP A 75 18.22 -6.93 -7.39
N ARG A 76 17.32 -6.05 -6.88
CA ARG A 76 17.73 -4.91 -6.06
C ARG A 76 18.40 -5.38 -4.75
N ILE A 77 17.82 -6.39 -4.10
CA ILE A 77 18.37 -6.96 -2.86
C ILE A 77 19.74 -7.61 -3.12
N ARG A 78 19.86 -8.37 -4.22
CA ARG A 78 21.14 -8.99 -4.63
C ARG A 78 22.22 -7.96 -4.86
N ASN A 79 21.91 -6.89 -5.60
CA ASN A 79 22.85 -5.81 -5.88
C ASN A 79 23.32 -5.14 -4.57
N LEU A 80 22.42 -4.93 -3.63
CA LEU A 80 22.74 -4.34 -2.33
C LEU A 80 23.60 -5.28 -1.46
N ALA A 81 23.33 -6.59 -1.52
CA ALA A 81 24.05 -7.62 -0.77
C ALA A 81 25.30 -8.15 -1.47
N HIS A 82 25.56 -7.74 -2.72
CA HIS A 82 26.66 -8.25 -3.56
C HIS A 82 26.64 -9.78 -3.71
N ILE A 83 25.44 -10.38 -3.88
CA ILE A 83 25.26 -11.81 -4.11
C ILE A 83 24.66 -12.08 -5.49
N SER A 84 24.86 -13.30 -6.02
CA SER A 84 24.40 -13.71 -7.36
C SER A 84 23.45 -14.91 -7.35
N GLU A 85 23.28 -15.56 -6.21
CA GLU A 85 22.47 -16.77 -6.03
C GLU A 85 21.03 -16.53 -6.45
N LYS A 86 20.44 -17.52 -7.12
CA LYS A 86 19.01 -17.53 -7.42
C LYS A 86 18.22 -17.81 -6.15
N ALA A 87 16.95 -17.46 -6.18
CA ALA A 87 16.10 -17.59 -5.01
C ALA A 87 14.88 -18.45 -5.26
N LYS A 88 14.45 -19.17 -4.22
CA LYS A 88 13.10 -19.68 -4.09
C LYS A 88 12.30 -18.75 -3.17
N VAL A 89 11.12 -18.33 -3.65
CA VAL A 89 10.19 -17.48 -2.92
C VAL A 89 8.84 -18.19 -2.80
N VAL A 90 8.34 -18.28 -1.59
CA VAL A 90 6.98 -18.77 -1.30
C VAL A 90 6.27 -17.68 -0.51
N SER A 91 5.18 -17.16 -1.05
CA SER A 91 4.39 -16.10 -0.44
C SER A 91 2.93 -16.52 -0.30
N HIS A 92 2.33 -16.23 0.85
CA HIS A 92 0.95 -16.57 1.15
C HIS A 92 0.23 -15.41 1.84
N ASN A 93 -0.93 -15.03 1.30
CA ASN A 93 -1.84 -14.06 1.93
C ASN A 93 -2.90 -14.84 2.73
N ASN A 94 -3.26 -14.34 3.91
CA ASN A 94 -4.39 -14.86 4.67
C ASN A 94 -5.74 -14.25 4.25
N PHE A 95 -5.76 -13.50 3.14
CA PHE A 95 -6.92 -12.82 2.57
C PHE A 95 -6.95 -12.96 1.04
N PRO A 96 -8.11 -12.77 0.37
CA PRO A 96 -8.23 -12.89 -1.08
C PRO A 96 -7.36 -11.85 -1.82
N SER A 97 -6.62 -12.32 -2.83
CA SER A 97 -5.84 -11.45 -3.72
C SER A 97 -6.73 -10.75 -4.75
N ALA A 98 -6.32 -9.57 -5.22
CA ALA A 98 -6.98 -8.78 -6.26
C ALA A 98 -8.33 -8.13 -5.88
N THR A 99 -8.71 -8.16 -4.62
CA THR A 99 -9.97 -7.58 -4.10
C THR A 99 -9.85 -6.13 -3.60
N GLY A 100 -8.80 -5.39 -3.98
CA GLY A 100 -8.57 -4.02 -3.48
C GLY A 100 -7.89 -3.94 -2.10
N LEU A 101 -7.59 -5.08 -1.47
CA LEU A 101 -7.00 -5.18 -0.12
C LEU A 101 -5.47 -4.95 -0.07
N SER A 102 -4.91 -4.29 -1.08
CA SER A 102 -3.49 -3.92 -1.12
C SER A 102 -2.51 -5.09 -0.93
N SER A 103 -2.83 -6.29 -1.44
CA SER A 103 -1.97 -7.48 -1.34
C SER A 103 -0.53 -7.24 -1.84
N SER A 104 -0.33 -6.31 -2.77
CA SER A 104 1.01 -5.91 -3.20
C SER A 104 1.76 -5.11 -2.13
N ALA A 105 1.08 -4.43 -1.19
CA ALA A 105 1.75 -3.69 -0.11
C ALA A 105 2.37 -4.67 0.89
N SER A 106 1.58 -5.54 1.50
CA SER A 106 2.05 -6.55 2.43
C SER A 106 3.03 -7.54 1.78
N GLY A 107 2.75 -7.96 0.52
CA GLY A 107 3.59 -8.89 -0.22
C GLY A 107 5.00 -8.36 -0.45
N PHE A 108 5.16 -7.12 -0.95
CA PHE A 108 6.48 -6.52 -1.16
C PHE A 108 7.16 -6.10 0.14
N ALA A 109 6.41 -5.76 1.19
CA ALA A 109 6.99 -5.51 2.52
C ALA A 109 7.58 -6.82 3.09
N ALA A 110 6.82 -7.90 3.14
CA ALA A 110 7.30 -9.20 3.62
C ALA A 110 8.47 -9.73 2.76
N LEU A 111 8.39 -9.58 1.42
CA LEU A 111 9.47 -9.95 0.51
C LEU A 111 10.75 -9.15 0.78
N THR A 112 10.65 -7.86 1.05
CA THR A 112 11.80 -7.00 1.38
C THR A 112 12.46 -7.47 2.66
N VAL A 113 11.70 -7.64 3.73
CA VAL A 113 12.25 -8.04 5.04
C VAL A 113 12.87 -9.44 4.97
N ALA A 114 12.12 -10.43 4.43
CA ALA A 114 12.63 -11.80 4.30
C ALA A 114 13.84 -11.88 3.35
N GLY A 115 13.79 -11.18 2.22
CA GLY A 115 14.85 -11.17 1.23
C GLY A 115 16.14 -10.53 1.74
N CYS A 116 16.06 -9.37 2.40
CA CYS A 116 17.23 -8.72 3.01
C CYS A 116 17.84 -9.60 4.10
N ALA A 117 17.04 -10.16 4.99
CA ALA A 117 17.53 -11.06 6.02
C ALA A 117 18.14 -12.36 5.44
N ALA A 118 17.55 -12.92 4.37
CA ALA A 118 18.09 -14.10 3.67
C ALA A 118 19.40 -13.80 2.93
N ALA A 119 19.58 -12.57 2.46
CA ALA A 119 20.81 -12.07 1.83
C ALA A 119 21.88 -11.64 2.85
N GLY A 120 21.60 -11.70 4.15
CA GLY A 120 22.55 -11.28 5.20
C GLY A 120 22.62 -9.77 5.44
N LEU A 121 21.66 -9.00 4.92
CA LEU A 121 21.59 -7.56 5.13
C LEU A 121 20.89 -7.24 6.46
N ALA A 122 21.47 -6.35 7.25
CA ALA A 122 20.93 -5.79 8.49
C ALA A 122 20.52 -4.34 8.26
N LEU A 123 19.36 -4.12 7.63
CA LEU A 123 18.82 -2.81 7.32
C LEU A 123 17.88 -2.34 8.44
N ASN A 124 17.90 -1.05 8.75
CA ASN A 124 16.94 -0.43 9.68
C ASN A 124 15.57 -0.23 9.01
N THR A 125 14.56 0.17 9.80
CA THR A 125 13.17 0.35 9.34
C THR A 125 13.08 1.34 8.18
N LYS A 126 13.81 2.46 8.22
CA LYS A 126 13.83 3.46 7.15
C LYS A 126 14.40 2.88 5.86
N GLU A 127 15.52 2.20 5.91
CA GLU A 127 16.17 1.57 4.75
C GLU A 127 15.28 0.48 4.13
N LEU A 128 14.66 -0.37 4.97
CA LEU A 128 13.68 -1.37 4.52
C LEU A 128 12.47 -0.72 3.86
N SER A 129 11.96 0.39 4.43
CA SER A 129 10.84 1.16 3.86
C SER A 129 11.19 1.72 2.48
N ILE A 130 12.37 2.34 2.32
CA ILE A 130 12.87 2.84 1.03
C ILE A 130 12.93 1.71 -0.01
N LEU A 131 13.47 0.58 0.37
CA LEU A 131 13.59 -0.57 -0.53
C LEU A 131 12.24 -1.18 -0.89
N ALA A 132 11.34 -1.36 0.08
CA ALA A 132 9.98 -1.88 -0.14
C ALA A 132 9.17 -1.00 -1.09
N ARG A 133 9.28 0.34 -0.98
CA ARG A 133 8.68 1.32 -1.89
C ARG A 133 9.00 1.02 -3.35
N GLN A 134 10.24 0.70 -3.66
CA GLN A 134 10.68 0.40 -5.03
C GLN A 134 10.04 -0.87 -5.60
N GLY A 135 9.61 -1.80 -4.76
CA GLY A 135 8.84 -2.98 -5.16
C GLY A 135 7.37 -2.66 -5.41
N SER A 136 6.75 -1.96 -4.47
CA SER A 136 5.39 -1.43 -4.55
C SER A 136 5.30 -0.17 -3.70
N GLY A 137 4.83 0.96 -4.26
CA GLY A 137 4.81 2.24 -3.54
C GLY A 137 4.24 2.13 -2.13
N SER A 138 3.03 1.61 -2.00
CA SER A 138 2.35 1.45 -0.70
C SER A 138 3.03 0.46 0.27
N ALA A 139 3.98 -0.39 -0.22
CA ALA A 139 4.66 -1.36 0.62
C ALA A 139 5.55 -0.70 1.69
N CYS A 140 6.03 0.51 1.44
CA CYS A 140 6.80 1.24 2.44
C CYS A 140 6.04 1.43 3.75
N ARG A 141 4.70 1.61 3.69
CA ARG A 141 3.85 1.80 4.86
C ARG A 141 3.50 0.52 5.62
N SER A 142 3.84 -0.65 5.07
CA SER A 142 3.72 -1.95 5.76
C SER A 142 5.03 -2.42 6.41
N ILE A 143 6.06 -1.56 6.43
CA ILE A 143 7.34 -1.82 7.11
C ILE A 143 7.32 -1.28 8.55
N PRO A 144 7.01 0.02 8.81
CA PRO A 144 6.78 0.49 10.17
C PRO A 144 5.43 -0.05 10.68
N ASP A 145 5.26 -0.09 12.00
CA ASP A 145 4.03 -0.56 12.64
C ASP A 145 3.10 0.60 13.04
N GLY A 146 1.82 0.30 13.22
CA GLY A 146 0.80 1.20 13.73
C GLY A 146 0.22 2.16 12.70
N PHE A 147 0.11 3.44 13.08
CA PHE A 147 -0.25 4.54 12.19
C PHE A 147 1.02 5.06 11.52
N VAL A 148 1.01 5.10 10.20
CA VAL A 148 2.22 5.27 9.40
C VAL A 148 2.08 6.42 8.42
N GLU A 149 3.02 7.35 8.42
CA GLU A 149 3.18 8.37 7.39
C GLU A 149 4.23 7.92 6.36
N TRP A 150 3.93 8.05 5.09
CA TRP A 150 4.91 8.02 4.02
C TRP A 150 5.23 9.45 3.60
N VAL A 151 6.44 9.89 3.91
CA VAL A 151 6.99 11.19 3.55
C VAL A 151 7.37 11.20 2.06
N ASP A 152 6.95 12.22 1.34
CA ASP A 152 7.03 12.32 -0.13
C ASP A 152 8.33 12.92 -0.68
N GLY A 153 9.40 12.92 0.05
CA GLY A 153 10.70 13.51 -0.31
C GLY A 153 11.09 13.44 -1.79
N ASP A 154 12.03 14.27 -2.22
CA ASP A 154 12.41 14.43 -3.64
C ASP A 154 13.49 13.45 -4.11
N THR A 155 14.11 12.74 -3.17
CA THR A 155 15.12 11.71 -3.44
C THR A 155 14.71 10.37 -2.86
N SER A 156 15.41 9.31 -3.24
CA SER A 156 15.17 7.99 -2.65
C SER A 156 15.29 8.00 -1.13
N ASP A 157 16.29 8.68 -0.59
CA ASP A 157 16.62 8.66 0.85
C ASP A 157 15.72 9.56 1.69
N THR A 158 15.06 10.52 1.07
CA THR A 158 14.12 11.45 1.73
C THR A 158 12.66 11.01 1.63
N SER A 159 12.36 10.02 0.79
CA SER A 159 11.01 9.44 0.67
C SER A 159 10.96 8.06 1.31
N TYR A 160 10.42 7.99 2.52
CA TYR A 160 10.31 6.77 3.34
C TYR A 160 9.05 6.82 4.19
N ALA A 161 8.70 5.69 4.80
CA ALA A 161 7.60 5.65 5.75
C ALA A 161 8.11 5.48 7.19
N GLU A 162 7.41 6.10 8.12
CA GLU A 162 7.70 6.03 9.55
C GLU A 162 6.41 5.91 10.37
N SER A 163 6.52 5.28 11.54
CA SER A 163 5.40 5.21 12.49
C SER A 163 5.21 6.57 13.16
N ILE A 164 3.99 7.10 13.09
CA ILE A 164 3.61 8.36 13.77
C ILE A 164 2.90 8.09 15.09
N PHE A 165 2.20 6.96 15.22
CA PHE A 165 1.60 6.47 16.45
C PHE A 165 1.66 4.94 16.50
N PRO A 166 1.87 4.33 17.67
CA PRO A 166 1.91 2.88 17.81
C PRO A 166 0.55 2.22 17.51
N SER A 167 0.54 0.91 17.29
CA SER A 167 -0.64 0.15 16.88
C SER A 167 -1.76 0.14 17.93
N ASP A 168 -1.43 0.30 19.20
CA ASP A 168 -2.35 0.37 20.35
C ASP A 168 -2.78 1.80 20.73
N TYR A 169 -2.34 2.80 19.95
CA TYR A 169 -2.64 4.20 20.26
C TYR A 169 -4.12 4.52 20.23
N TRP A 170 -4.83 3.99 19.24
CA TRP A 170 -6.26 4.25 19.05
C TRP A 170 -6.97 3.01 18.51
N ASP A 171 -7.99 2.56 19.22
CA ASP A 171 -8.80 1.40 18.84
C ASP A 171 -9.80 1.79 17.72
N ILE A 172 -9.38 1.56 16.47
CA ILE A 172 -10.18 1.74 15.26
C ILE A 172 -10.33 0.39 14.56
N ALA A 173 -11.58 0.02 14.27
CA ALA A 173 -11.88 -1.15 13.45
C ALA A 173 -12.05 -0.80 11.98
N ASP A 174 -11.36 -1.50 11.09
CA ASP A 174 -11.60 -1.47 9.64
C ASP A 174 -12.44 -2.69 9.22
N ILE A 175 -13.66 -2.42 8.76
CA ILE A 175 -14.59 -3.45 8.28
C ILE A 175 -14.51 -3.50 6.76
N VAL A 176 -13.83 -4.50 6.23
CA VAL A 176 -13.67 -4.68 4.79
C VAL A 176 -14.96 -5.20 4.16
N VAL A 177 -15.54 -4.43 3.26
CA VAL A 177 -16.70 -4.84 2.45
C VAL A 177 -16.24 -5.15 1.02
N VAL A 178 -16.18 -6.43 0.67
CA VAL A 178 -15.86 -6.88 -0.69
C VAL A 178 -17.14 -6.85 -1.53
N VAL A 179 -17.21 -5.94 -2.50
CA VAL A 179 -18.40 -5.75 -3.36
C VAL A 179 -18.33 -6.57 -4.66
N SER A 180 -17.13 -7.05 -5.03
CA SER A 180 -16.89 -7.98 -6.15
C SER A 180 -15.55 -8.68 -5.93
N ASP A 181 -15.44 -9.92 -6.42
CA ASP A 181 -14.22 -10.72 -6.52
C ASP A 181 -13.63 -10.74 -7.95
N GLU A 182 -14.25 -10.04 -8.88
CA GLU A 182 -13.75 -9.91 -10.24
C GLU A 182 -12.46 -9.12 -10.33
N LYS A 183 -11.62 -9.48 -11.30
CA LYS A 183 -10.39 -8.74 -11.57
C LYS A 183 -10.73 -7.36 -12.15
N LYS A 184 -9.98 -6.37 -11.73
CA LYS A 184 -10.08 -4.99 -12.24
C LYS A 184 -9.71 -4.93 -13.72
N ASP A 185 -10.41 -4.13 -14.49
CA ASP A 185 -10.09 -3.85 -15.90
C ASP A 185 -8.72 -3.17 -16.05
N VAL A 186 -8.42 -2.23 -15.15
CA VAL A 186 -7.15 -1.51 -15.13
C VAL A 186 -6.49 -1.68 -13.76
N LEU A 187 -5.23 -2.13 -13.76
CA LEU A 187 -4.48 -2.26 -12.52
C LEU A 187 -4.14 -0.88 -11.93
N SER A 188 -4.13 -0.77 -10.60
CA SER A 188 -3.79 0.50 -9.91
C SER A 188 -2.42 1.05 -10.32
N SER A 189 -1.44 0.17 -10.66
CA SER A 189 -0.13 0.59 -11.15
C SER A 189 -0.16 1.25 -12.54
N GLU A 190 -1.10 0.86 -13.38
CA GLU A 190 -1.33 1.44 -14.70
C GLU A 190 -2.14 2.73 -14.57
N GLY A 191 -3.20 2.71 -13.75
CA GLY A 191 -4.03 3.89 -13.50
C GLY A 191 -3.26 5.08 -12.91
N GLN A 192 -2.24 4.82 -12.10
CA GLN A 192 -1.39 5.90 -11.54
C GLN A 192 -0.62 6.70 -12.60
N GLN A 193 -0.37 6.13 -13.79
CA GLN A 193 0.29 6.84 -14.88
C GLN A 193 -0.61 7.91 -15.53
N LEU A 194 -1.93 7.79 -15.35
CA LEU A 194 -2.92 8.70 -15.93
C LEU A 194 -3.20 9.92 -15.05
N VAL A 195 -2.64 10.00 -13.85
CA VAL A 195 -2.97 11.02 -12.85
C VAL A 195 -2.77 12.45 -13.36
N GLY A 196 -1.73 12.69 -14.17
CA GLY A 196 -1.44 14.00 -14.75
C GLY A 196 -2.46 14.47 -15.80
N THR A 197 -3.36 13.60 -16.25
CA THR A 197 -4.39 13.94 -17.23
C THR A 197 -5.67 14.50 -16.59
N SER A 198 -5.84 14.36 -15.28
CA SER A 198 -6.99 14.90 -14.55
C SER A 198 -6.82 16.40 -14.27
N PRO A 199 -7.82 17.26 -14.60
CA PRO A 199 -7.77 18.68 -14.31
C PRO A 199 -7.82 19.01 -12.82
N PHE A 200 -8.19 18.05 -11.96
CA PHE A 200 -8.30 18.25 -10.50
C PHE A 200 -7.03 17.88 -9.73
N MET A 201 -6.02 17.30 -10.39
CA MET A 201 -4.82 16.83 -9.68
C MET A 201 -4.03 17.99 -9.07
N SER A 202 -3.89 19.11 -9.75
CA SER A 202 -3.19 20.29 -9.23
C SER A 202 -3.85 20.85 -7.97
N THR A 203 -5.19 20.94 -7.97
CA THR A 203 -5.95 21.38 -6.79
C THR A 203 -5.74 20.44 -5.61
N ARG A 204 -5.78 19.12 -5.86
CA ARG A 204 -5.48 18.13 -4.82
C ARG A 204 -4.09 18.34 -4.22
N LEU A 205 -3.06 18.48 -5.05
CA LEU A 205 -1.67 18.64 -4.58
C LEU A 205 -1.48 19.91 -3.74
N ASN A 206 -2.20 20.99 -4.04
CA ASN A 206 -2.16 22.22 -3.24
C ASN A 206 -2.77 22.05 -1.83
N LEU A 207 -3.69 21.13 -1.64
CA LEU A 207 -4.41 20.92 -0.38
C LEU A 207 -3.82 19.78 0.47
N ILE A 208 -3.01 18.91 -0.10
CA ILE A 208 -2.64 17.64 0.52
C ILE A 208 -1.79 17.80 1.79
N SER A 209 -0.88 18.80 1.82
CA SER A 209 -0.03 19.05 2.97
C SER A 209 -0.83 19.44 4.21
N GLU A 210 -1.86 20.28 4.03
CA GLU A 210 -2.76 20.64 5.13
C GLU A 210 -3.57 19.43 5.61
N LYS A 211 -4.06 18.60 4.70
CA LYS A 211 -4.79 17.37 5.06
C LYS A 211 -3.93 16.36 5.84
N ILE A 212 -2.64 16.25 5.51
CA ILE A 212 -1.70 15.43 6.27
C ILE A 212 -1.60 15.95 7.71
N ILE A 213 -1.46 17.26 7.88
CA ILE A 213 -1.40 17.90 9.22
C ILE A 213 -2.70 17.66 9.99
N GLN A 214 -3.86 17.87 9.36
CA GLN A 214 -5.17 17.65 9.96
C GLN A 214 -5.37 16.18 10.33
N CYS A 215 -5.00 15.24 9.46
CA CYS A 215 -5.10 13.80 9.73
C CYS A 215 -4.30 13.40 10.97
N LYS A 216 -3.04 13.86 11.07
CA LYS A 216 -2.20 13.62 12.25
C LYS A 216 -2.81 14.20 13.53
N LYS A 217 -3.34 15.42 13.45
CA LYS A 217 -4.02 16.07 14.57
C LYS A 217 -5.25 15.27 15.04
N TYR A 218 -6.12 14.87 14.11
CA TYR A 218 -7.33 14.12 14.45
C TYR A 218 -7.03 12.74 15.03
N ILE A 219 -5.98 12.06 14.55
CA ILE A 219 -5.50 10.81 15.16
C ILE A 219 -4.96 11.09 16.57
N GLN A 220 -4.15 12.13 16.76
CA GLN A 220 -3.60 12.52 18.07
C GLN A 220 -4.69 12.85 19.09
N GLU A 221 -5.72 13.56 18.68
CA GLU A 221 -6.86 13.97 19.52
C GLU A 221 -7.92 12.86 19.65
N LYS A 222 -7.80 11.77 18.87
CA LYS A 222 -8.81 10.70 18.75
C LYS A 222 -10.19 11.24 18.37
N ASP A 223 -10.23 12.32 17.58
CA ASP A 223 -11.46 12.92 17.06
C ASP A 223 -11.96 12.11 15.86
N PHE A 224 -12.75 11.05 16.16
CA PHE A 224 -13.25 10.13 15.15
C PHE A 224 -14.19 10.79 14.14
N LYS A 225 -14.90 11.83 14.54
CA LYS A 225 -15.81 12.56 13.66
C LYS A 225 -15.02 13.31 12.58
N SER A 226 -14.13 14.21 12.98
CA SER A 226 -13.32 15.01 12.03
C SER A 226 -12.38 14.12 11.20
N PHE A 227 -11.81 13.08 11.82
CA PHE A 227 -11.03 12.08 11.13
C PHE A 227 -11.82 11.35 10.03
N GLY A 228 -13.02 10.84 10.37
CA GLY A 228 -13.86 10.11 9.43
C GLY A 228 -14.35 10.97 8.28
N GLU A 229 -14.72 12.22 8.54
CA GLU A 229 -15.11 13.21 7.51
C GLU A 229 -13.96 13.47 6.54
N LEU A 230 -12.73 13.61 7.04
CA LEU A 230 -11.52 13.77 6.23
C LEU A 230 -11.25 12.52 5.37
N VAL A 231 -11.35 11.33 5.95
CA VAL A 231 -11.10 10.05 5.26
C VAL A 231 -12.10 9.81 4.13
N GLU A 232 -13.39 10.13 4.35
CA GLU A 232 -14.41 10.06 3.29
C GLU A 232 -14.12 11.05 2.18
N SER A 233 -13.80 12.32 2.51
CA SER A 233 -13.43 13.35 1.53
C SER A 233 -12.25 12.92 0.68
N GLU A 234 -11.20 12.38 1.29
CA GLU A 234 -10.01 11.86 0.60
C GLU A 234 -10.32 10.72 -0.38
N ALA A 235 -11.20 9.80 0.02
CA ALA A 235 -11.63 8.73 -0.87
C ALA A 235 -12.42 9.27 -2.08
N LEU A 236 -13.32 10.21 -1.85
CA LEU A 236 -14.13 10.81 -2.92
C LEU A 236 -13.27 11.63 -3.89
N GLU A 237 -12.34 12.45 -3.38
CA GLU A 237 -11.43 13.24 -4.21
C GLU A 237 -10.51 12.37 -5.06
N LEU A 238 -9.96 11.29 -4.49
CA LEU A 238 -9.15 10.35 -5.25
C LEU A 238 -9.93 9.78 -6.44
N HIS A 239 -11.18 9.34 -6.21
CA HIS A 239 -12.00 8.79 -7.28
C HIS A 239 -12.48 9.87 -8.28
N ALA A 240 -12.67 11.12 -7.85
CA ALA A 240 -12.93 12.23 -8.77
C ALA A 240 -11.76 12.45 -9.76
N ILE A 241 -10.51 12.34 -9.28
CA ILE A 241 -9.32 12.36 -10.16
C ILE A 241 -9.34 11.19 -11.13
N MET A 242 -9.67 9.99 -10.67
CA MET A 242 -9.76 8.80 -11.53
C MET A 242 -10.84 8.94 -12.61
N PHE A 243 -12.04 9.41 -12.23
CA PHE A 243 -13.16 9.62 -13.15
C PHE A 243 -12.84 10.65 -14.24
N THR A 244 -12.01 11.63 -13.93
CA THR A 244 -11.64 12.74 -14.83
C THR A 244 -10.29 12.53 -15.51
N SER A 245 -9.59 11.43 -15.26
CA SER A 245 -8.39 11.04 -16.00
C SER A 245 -8.73 10.66 -17.44
N GLN A 246 -7.77 10.69 -18.34
CA GLN A 246 -7.95 10.34 -19.74
C GLN A 246 -6.98 9.21 -20.14
N PRO A 247 -7.52 8.01 -20.45
CA PRO A 247 -8.93 7.59 -20.33
C PRO A 247 -9.41 7.59 -18.86
N SER A 248 -10.74 7.70 -18.68
CA SER A 248 -11.35 7.69 -17.36
C SER A 248 -11.20 6.32 -16.69
N LEU A 249 -11.00 6.33 -15.36
CA LEU A 249 -10.90 5.13 -14.54
C LEU A 249 -12.11 5.06 -13.61
N ILE A 250 -12.92 4.03 -13.76
CA ILE A 250 -14.12 3.81 -12.95
C ILE A 250 -13.97 2.49 -12.19
N TYR A 251 -13.54 2.61 -10.91
CA TYR A 251 -13.43 1.45 -10.02
C TYR A 251 -14.69 1.21 -9.18
N TRP A 252 -15.62 2.19 -9.15
CA TRP A 252 -16.85 2.02 -8.40
C TRP A 252 -17.86 1.17 -9.15
N LEU A 253 -18.39 0.20 -8.45
CA LEU A 253 -19.54 -0.60 -8.86
C LEU A 253 -20.82 -0.04 -8.26
N PRO A 254 -22.00 -0.39 -8.76
CA PRO A 254 -23.28 0.00 -8.14
C PRO A 254 -23.36 -0.36 -6.65
N ALA A 255 -22.80 -1.52 -6.27
CA ALA A 255 -22.72 -1.97 -4.89
C ALA A 255 -21.83 -1.05 -4.02
N THR A 256 -20.72 -0.51 -4.55
CA THR A 256 -19.87 0.46 -3.86
C THR A 256 -20.67 1.69 -3.44
N VAL A 257 -21.40 2.29 -4.36
CA VAL A 257 -22.24 3.47 -4.10
C VAL A 257 -23.36 3.13 -3.10
N ARG A 258 -23.93 1.94 -3.18
CA ARG A 258 -24.95 1.46 -2.23
C ARG A 258 -24.40 1.37 -0.81
N VAL A 259 -23.21 0.82 -0.63
CA VAL A 259 -22.54 0.75 0.69
C VAL A 259 -22.28 2.14 1.24
N MET A 260 -21.75 3.07 0.44
CA MET A 260 -21.50 4.45 0.85
C MET A 260 -22.78 5.15 1.34
N LYS A 261 -23.91 4.95 0.64
CA LYS A 261 -25.21 5.47 1.07
C LYS A 261 -25.69 4.83 2.37
N LEU A 262 -25.46 3.53 2.58
CA LEU A 262 -25.80 2.84 3.83
C LEU A 262 -24.97 3.38 5.01
N VAL A 263 -23.68 3.57 4.84
CA VAL A 263 -22.80 4.15 5.86
C VAL A 263 -23.30 5.54 6.28
N LYS A 264 -23.67 6.41 5.32
CA LYS A 264 -24.26 7.73 5.62
C LYS A 264 -25.59 7.62 6.36
N LYS A 265 -26.43 6.63 5.99
CA LYS A 265 -27.70 6.38 6.69
C LYS A 265 -27.44 5.95 8.14
N TRP A 266 -26.57 4.98 8.38
CA TRP A 266 -26.22 4.51 9.73
C TRP A 266 -25.65 5.63 10.60
N ARG A 267 -24.80 6.49 10.02
CA ARG A 267 -24.29 7.66 10.75
C ARG A 267 -25.44 8.61 11.19
N ASN A 268 -26.45 8.82 10.35
CA ASN A 268 -27.63 9.61 10.70
C ASN A 268 -28.51 8.92 11.78
N GLU A 269 -28.38 7.59 11.92
CA GLU A 269 -29.02 6.80 12.99
C GLU A 269 -28.19 6.77 14.29
N GLY A 270 -27.02 7.45 14.31
CA GLY A 270 -26.17 7.60 15.50
C GLY A 270 -24.98 6.67 15.57
N PHE A 271 -24.71 5.82 14.56
CA PHE A 271 -23.51 5.00 14.54
C PHE A 271 -22.28 5.84 14.19
N LEU A 272 -21.17 5.59 14.91
CA LEU A 272 -19.85 6.16 14.59
C LEU A 272 -19.21 5.36 13.47
N VAL A 273 -19.54 5.67 12.23
CA VAL A 273 -19.09 4.94 11.05
C VAL A 273 -18.83 5.89 9.88
N TYR A 274 -17.72 5.63 9.17
CA TYR A 274 -17.29 6.35 7.97
C TYR A 274 -16.77 5.35 6.95
N PHE A 275 -16.69 5.73 5.69
CA PHE A 275 -16.12 4.85 4.66
C PHE A 275 -14.82 5.39 4.09
N THR A 276 -14.00 4.48 3.60
CA THR A 276 -12.95 4.77 2.62
C THR A 276 -13.07 3.77 1.47
N VAL A 277 -12.63 4.15 0.29
CA VAL A 277 -12.68 3.30 -0.90
C VAL A 277 -11.30 3.21 -1.51
N ASN A 278 -10.85 1.99 -1.74
CA ASN A 278 -9.63 1.70 -2.46
C ASN A 278 -9.93 1.42 -3.95
N THR A 279 -8.86 1.33 -4.74
CA THR A 279 -8.92 0.96 -6.16
C THR A 279 -8.84 -0.53 -6.34
#